data_318c5d70c0829b1e31a4be80fd672fe5
#
_entry.id   318c5d70c0829b1e31a4be80fd672fe5
#
_cell.length_a   1.000
_cell.length_b   1.000
_cell.length_c   1.000
_cell.angle_alpha   90.00
_cell.angle_beta   90.00
_cell.angle_gamma   90.00
#
_symmetry.space_group_name_H-M   'P 1'
#
loop_
_entity.id
_entity.type
_entity.pdbx_description
1 polymer ?
#
loop_
_entity_poly.entity_id
_entity_poly.type
_entity_poly.pdbx_seq_one_letter_code
_entity_poly.pdbx_strand_id
1 'polypeptide(L)'
;MKRIQTEAAAGRKTGGSVDLLWVNGENFRTLKEANLLQTGWAETLPNWRYVDTQLPVREDFSVPTEGAESPWGGAQLTFIARRDVTPQPPQTPQTLLEFAKANPGTVTYPRPPDFTGTAFLEQLLIMLTPDPTALKEAPDDATFARVTAPLWQYLDALHPYLWREGKDFPPSPARMDALLKANTLRLSLTFNPAHAQQKIASGDLPASSYSFGFREGMIGNVHFVTIPANANASAAAKVVANFLLSPDAQLRKADPAVWGDPSVLDPQKLPDGQRETLQSRMPQDLPPVLAEPHAGWVNALEQEWLHRYGTH
;
A
#
# COMPACT_ATOMS: atom_id res chain seq x y z
N MET A 1 -2.27 -18.77 4.07
CA MET A 1 -3.67 -18.94 3.60
C MET A 1 -4.04 -20.40 3.35
N LYS A 2 -3.67 -20.99 2.21
CA LYS A 2 -4.10 -22.38 1.81
C LYS A 2 -3.95 -23.43 2.92
N ARG A 3 -2.87 -23.39 3.70
CA ARG A 3 -2.63 -24.32 4.79
C ARG A 3 -3.69 -24.24 5.89
N ILE A 4 -4.02 -23.03 6.35
CA ILE A 4 -5.06 -22.78 7.36
C ILE A 4 -6.42 -23.27 6.85
N GLN A 5 -6.76 -22.94 5.61
CA GLN A 5 -8.02 -23.38 4.98
C GLN A 5 -8.08 -24.91 4.84
N THR A 6 -6.97 -25.57 4.44
CA THR A 6 -6.90 -27.03 4.34
C THR A 6 -7.07 -27.70 5.71
N GLU A 7 -6.43 -27.18 6.74
CA GLU A 7 -6.57 -27.70 8.11
C GLU A 7 -8.00 -27.53 8.64
N ALA A 8 -8.62 -26.38 8.35
CA ALA A 8 -10.02 -26.15 8.72
C ALA A 8 -10.97 -27.11 7.99
N ALA A 9 -10.79 -27.30 6.67
CA ALA A 9 -11.58 -28.24 5.87
C ALA A 9 -11.41 -29.69 6.36
N ALA A 10 -10.23 -30.04 6.89
CA ALA A 10 -9.98 -31.31 7.55
C ALA A 10 -10.53 -31.42 8.99
N GLY A 11 -11.27 -30.39 9.45
CA GLY A 11 -11.87 -30.36 10.79
C GLY A 11 -10.88 -30.11 11.93
N ARG A 12 -9.66 -29.66 11.64
CA ARG A 12 -8.63 -29.38 12.66
C ARG A 12 -8.94 -28.05 13.38
N LYS A 13 -9.59 -28.14 14.52
CA LYS A 13 -10.01 -27.00 15.36
C LYS A 13 -8.92 -26.52 16.33
N THR A 14 -7.87 -27.32 16.58
CA THR A 14 -6.76 -27.03 17.48
C THR A 14 -5.46 -27.64 16.94
N GLY A 15 -4.31 -27.19 17.43
CA GLY A 15 -3.01 -27.75 17.02
C GLY A 15 -2.69 -27.49 15.55
N GLY A 16 -3.09 -26.34 15.05
CA GLY A 16 -2.75 -25.89 13.71
C GLY A 16 -1.23 -25.71 13.55
N SER A 17 -0.77 -25.70 12.32
CA SER A 17 0.66 -25.59 11.99
C SER A 17 1.13 -24.16 11.76
N VAL A 18 0.24 -23.19 11.91
CA VAL A 18 0.53 -21.75 11.79
C VAL A 18 0.04 -21.06 13.04
N ASP A 19 0.91 -20.35 13.74
CA ASP A 19 0.58 -19.64 14.96
C ASP A 19 0.45 -18.14 14.77
N LEU A 20 1.21 -17.58 13.84
CA LEU A 20 1.17 -16.16 13.47
C LEU A 20 1.46 -16.03 11.97
N LEU A 21 0.78 -15.14 11.29
CA LEU A 21 1.06 -14.85 9.88
C LEU A 21 0.88 -13.37 9.58
N TRP A 22 1.64 -12.89 8.62
CA TRP A 22 1.43 -11.58 8.02
C TRP A 22 0.26 -11.68 7.04
N VAL A 23 -0.66 -10.72 7.12
CA VAL A 23 -1.87 -10.69 6.29
C VAL A 23 -2.33 -9.26 6.07
N ASN A 24 -2.99 -9.01 4.97
CA ASN A 24 -3.78 -7.81 4.70
C ASN A 24 -4.79 -8.05 3.59
N GLY A 25 -5.72 -7.12 3.41
CA GLY A 25 -6.66 -7.04 2.30
C GLY A 25 -7.53 -8.27 2.10
N GLU A 26 -7.59 -8.75 0.86
CA GLU A 26 -8.39 -9.92 0.48
C GLU A 26 -8.08 -11.17 1.31
N ASN A 27 -6.82 -11.33 1.71
CA ASN A 27 -6.38 -12.47 2.48
C ASN A 27 -6.99 -12.45 3.90
N PHE A 28 -7.00 -11.28 4.52
CA PHE A 28 -7.66 -11.08 5.80
C PHE A 28 -9.16 -11.33 5.70
N ARG A 29 -9.81 -10.67 4.76
CA ARG A 29 -11.24 -10.82 4.50
C ARG A 29 -11.62 -12.28 4.33
N THR A 30 -10.92 -13.02 3.47
CA THR A 30 -11.18 -14.45 3.22
C THR A 30 -11.08 -15.29 4.48
N LEU A 31 -10.05 -15.06 5.32
CA LEU A 31 -9.90 -15.82 6.57
C LEU A 31 -10.96 -15.43 7.61
N LYS A 32 -11.31 -14.15 7.68
CA LYS A 32 -12.30 -13.63 8.61
C LYS A 32 -13.70 -14.14 8.30
N GLU A 33 -14.14 -14.04 7.04
CA GLU A 33 -15.45 -14.53 6.58
C GLU A 33 -15.62 -16.05 6.82
N ALA A 34 -14.52 -16.81 6.73
CA ALA A 34 -14.49 -18.22 7.04
C ALA A 34 -14.38 -18.54 8.55
N ASN A 35 -14.36 -17.54 9.44
CA ASN A 35 -14.16 -17.67 10.88
C ASN A 35 -12.85 -18.43 11.25
N LEU A 36 -11.78 -18.18 10.52
CA LEU A 36 -10.47 -18.85 10.69
C LEU A 36 -9.46 -18.06 11.52
N LEU A 37 -9.86 -16.93 12.11
CA LEU A 37 -9.02 -16.05 12.90
C LEU A 37 -9.50 -15.92 14.36
N GLN A 38 -8.56 -15.70 15.27
CA GLN A 38 -8.89 -15.27 16.63
C GLN A 38 -9.20 -13.78 16.62
N THR A 39 -10.26 -13.36 17.32
CA THR A 39 -10.70 -11.96 17.42
C THR A 39 -10.45 -11.39 18.83
N GLY A 40 -10.53 -10.05 18.97
CA GLY A 40 -10.51 -9.36 20.27
C GLY A 40 -9.21 -9.40 21.04
N TRP A 41 -8.10 -9.82 20.43
CA TRP A 41 -6.82 -9.97 21.13
C TRP A 41 -5.83 -8.82 20.88
N ALA A 42 -5.83 -8.23 19.68
CA ALA A 42 -4.79 -7.31 19.26
C ALA A 42 -4.74 -6.04 20.12
N GLU A 43 -5.89 -5.44 20.40
CA GLU A 43 -6.00 -4.22 21.21
C GLU A 43 -5.70 -4.46 22.70
N THR A 44 -5.61 -5.72 23.15
CA THR A 44 -5.23 -6.07 24.52
C THR A 44 -3.72 -6.18 24.73
N LEU A 45 -2.93 -6.07 23.65
CA LEU A 45 -1.49 -6.14 23.75
C LEU A 45 -0.93 -4.92 24.52
N PRO A 46 0.03 -5.10 25.44
CA PRO A 46 0.59 -4.01 26.24
C PRO A 46 1.15 -2.84 25.39
N ASN A 47 1.74 -3.13 24.22
CA ASN A 47 2.33 -2.12 23.36
C ASN A 47 1.30 -1.48 22.41
N TRP A 48 0.05 -1.92 22.39
CA TRP A 48 -1.02 -1.24 21.65
C TRP A 48 -1.17 0.24 22.06
N ARG A 49 -0.84 0.57 23.30
CA ARG A 49 -0.83 1.95 23.81
C ARG A 49 -0.02 2.94 22.98
N TYR A 50 0.99 2.46 22.23
CA TYR A 50 1.84 3.28 21.38
C TYR A 50 1.31 3.43 19.96
N VAL A 51 0.33 2.62 19.55
CA VAL A 51 -0.19 2.60 18.18
C VAL A 51 -0.82 3.94 17.82
N ASP A 52 -0.52 4.42 16.61
CA ASP A 52 -1.17 5.58 16.02
C ASP A 52 -2.57 5.19 15.54
N THR A 53 -3.58 5.63 16.28
CA THR A 53 -4.99 5.36 15.96
C THR A 53 -5.57 6.29 14.89
N GLN A 54 -4.78 7.21 14.35
CA GLN A 54 -5.14 7.98 13.15
C GLN A 54 -4.91 7.19 11.87
N LEU A 55 -4.03 6.17 11.92
CA LEU A 55 -3.87 5.20 10.86
C LEU A 55 -5.08 4.23 10.82
N PRO A 56 -5.38 3.61 9.68
CA PRO A 56 -6.51 2.66 9.56
C PRO A 56 -6.19 1.31 10.22
N VAL A 57 -5.87 1.33 11.53
CA VAL A 57 -5.45 0.14 12.31
C VAL A 57 -6.63 -0.72 12.80
N ARG A 58 -7.87 -0.27 12.56
CA ARG A 58 -9.10 -0.99 12.91
C ARG A 58 -9.89 -1.46 11.69
N GLU A 59 -9.38 -1.17 10.51
CA GLU A 59 -9.94 -1.60 9.23
C GLU A 59 -8.81 -2.08 8.32
N ASP A 60 -9.05 -3.15 7.58
CA ASP A 60 -8.18 -3.64 6.53
C ASP A 60 -8.99 -3.73 5.24
N PHE A 61 -8.67 -2.90 4.24
CA PHE A 61 -9.43 -2.73 3.00
C PHE A 61 -10.94 -2.56 3.26
N SER A 62 -11.28 -1.61 4.13
CA SER A 62 -12.64 -1.32 4.58
C SER A 62 -13.36 -2.48 5.32
N VAL A 63 -12.64 -3.53 5.70
CA VAL A 63 -13.17 -4.62 6.53
C VAL A 63 -12.76 -4.39 7.99
N PRO A 64 -13.70 -4.24 8.94
CA PRO A 64 -13.37 -4.07 10.35
C PRO A 64 -12.50 -5.22 10.88
N THR A 65 -11.41 -4.89 11.58
CA THR A 65 -10.49 -5.92 12.12
C THR A 65 -11.08 -6.69 13.31
N GLU A 66 -11.94 -6.05 14.10
CA GLU A 66 -12.52 -6.60 15.34
C GLU A 66 -11.45 -7.16 16.29
N GLY A 67 -10.29 -6.56 16.29
CA GLY A 67 -9.15 -6.99 17.10
C GLY A 67 -8.58 -8.35 16.70
N ALA A 68 -8.80 -8.83 15.47
CA ALA A 68 -8.19 -10.03 14.92
C ALA A 68 -6.79 -9.79 14.38
N GLU A 69 -6.40 -8.53 14.19
CA GLU A 69 -5.13 -8.12 13.59
C GLU A 69 -4.40 -7.12 14.45
N SER A 70 -3.09 -7.30 14.58
CA SER A 70 -2.16 -6.35 15.19
C SER A 70 -1.39 -5.63 14.09
N PRO A 71 -1.37 -4.28 14.05
CA PRO A 71 -0.66 -3.55 13.02
C PRO A 71 0.84 -3.77 13.14
N TRP A 72 1.52 -3.84 12.01
CA TRP A 72 2.95 -4.09 11.94
C TRP A 72 3.73 -2.98 11.25
N GLY A 73 3.29 -2.53 10.10
CA GLY A 73 3.92 -1.50 9.31
C GLY A 73 2.92 -0.71 8.48
N GLY A 74 3.34 0.45 8.04
CA GLY A 74 2.55 1.28 7.13
C GLY A 74 3.10 1.22 5.72
N ALA A 75 2.23 1.44 4.74
CA ALA A 75 2.61 1.61 3.34
C ALA A 75 1.78 2.73 2.73
N GLN A 76 2.36 3.41 1.74
CA GLN A 76 1.67 4.45 1.00
C GLN A 76 2.18 4.49 -0.43
N LEU A 77 1.27 4.56 -1.39
CA LEU A 77 1.62 4.78 -2.78
C LEU A 77 2.38 6.10 -2.89
N THR A 78 3.52 6.07 -3.55
CA THR A 78 4.43 7.21 -3.59
C THR A 78 5.08 7.27 -4.96
N PHE A 79 5.15 8.45 -5.53
CA PHE A 79 5.98 8.70 -6.70
C PHE A 79 7.43 8.95 -6.29
N ILE A 80 8.35 8.60 -7.18
CA ILE A 80 9.76 8.95 -7.08
C ILE A 80 10.14 9.75 -8.32
N ALA A 81 10.84 10.85 -8.11
CA ALA A 81 11.41 11.67 -9.17
C ALA A 81 12.84 12.06 -8.82
N ARG A 82 13.52 12.75 -9.74
CA ARG A 82 14.85 13.31 -9.56
C ARG A 82 14.81 14.84 -9.68
N ARG A 83 15.34 15.55 -8.68
CA ARG A 83 15.33 17.04 -8.65
C ARG A 83 16.07 17.68 -9.79
N ASP A 84 17.10 17.01 -10.32
CA ASP A 84 17.91 17.49 -11.44
C ASP A 84 17.16 17.51 -12.79
N VAL A 85 16.11 16.68 -12.94
CA VAL A 85 15.30 16.59 -14.18
C VAL A 85 13.81 16.87 -13.96
N THR A 86 13.32 16.79 -12.73
CA THR A 86 11.94 17.04 -12.35
C THR A 86 11.90 17.83 -11.05
N PRO A 87 12.29 19.11 -11.06
CA PRO A 87 12.32 19.95 -9.85
C PRO A 87 10.93 20.30 -9.32
N GLN A 88 9.91 20.28 -10.19
CA GLN A 88 8.51 20.53 -9.86
C GLN A 88 7.67 19.34 -10.31
N PRO A 89 7.34 18.41 -9.40
CA PRO A 89 6.57 17.22 -9.73
C PRO A 89 5.06 17.54 -9.85
N PRO A 90 4.31 16.73 -10.59
CA PRO A 90 2.86 16.84 -10.65
C PRO A 90 2.24 16.47 -9.29
N GLN A 91 1.26 17.25 -8.83
CA GLN A 91 0.65 17.08 -7.50
C GLN A 91 -0.85 16.78 -7.54
N THR A 92 -1.42 16.56 -8.72
CA THR A 92 -2.82 16.18 -8.94
C THR A 92 -2.90 15.32 -10.20
N PRO A 93 -3.98 14.53 -10.40
CA PRO A 93 -4.17 13.82 -11.67
C PRO A 93 -4.15 14.75 -12.89
N GLN A 94 -4.74 15.93 -12.79
CA GLN A 94 -4.73 16.90 -13.87
C GLN A 94 -3.32 17.35 -14.22
N THR A 95 -2.51 17.74 -13.22
CA THR A 95 -1.13 18.15 -13.45
C THR A 95 -0.22 16.98 -13.89
N LEU A 96 -0.56 15.73 -13.53
CA LEU A 96 0.12 14.54 -14.07
C LEU A 96 -0.12 14.38 -15.57
N LEU A 97 -1.36 14.57 -16.03
CA LEU A 97 -1.69 14.53 -17.45
C LEU A 97 -0.98 15.65 -18.22
N GLU A 98 -0.96 16.87 -17.68
CA GLU A 98 -0.23 18.01 -18.27
C GLU A 98 1.29 17.74 -18.32
N PHE A 99 1.85 17.18 -17.27
CA PHE A 99 3.24 16.77 -17.20
C PHE A 99 3.59 15.71 -18.26
N ALA A 100 2.74 14.68 -18.41
CA ALA A 100 2.93 13.66 -19.44
C ALA A 100 2.86 14.24 -20.86
N LYS A 101 1.92 15.15 -21.14
CA LYS A 101 1.82 15.88 -22.41
C LYS A 101 3.07 16.72 -22.69
N ALA A 102 3.59 17.40 -21.69
CA ALA A 102 4.82 18.22 -21.83
C ALA A 102 6.11 17.37 -21.92
N ASN A 103 6.08 16.12 -21.46
CA ASN A 103 7.22 15.21 -21.43
C ASN A 103 6.81 13.80 -21.94
N PRO A 104 6.40 13.70 -23.23
CA PRO A 104 5.88 12.44 -23.76
C PRO A 104 6.90 11.30 -23.66
N GLY A 105 6.43 10.12 -23.34
CA GLY A 105 7.24 8.91 -23.22
C GLY A 105 8.05 8.79 -21.93
N THR A 106 7.91 9.72 -20.97
CA THR A 106 8.72 9.73 -19.74
C THR A 106 7.93 9.38 -18.46
N VAL A 107 6.66 9.08 -18.61
CA VAL A 107 5.76 8.67 -17.52
C VAL A 107 5.16 7.31 -17.86
N THR A 108 4.98 6.47 -16.86
CA THR A 108 4.22 5.21 -16.97
C THR A 108 3.87 4.72 -15.56
N TYR A 109 3.24 3.55 -15.47
CA TYR A 109 2.95 2.83 -14.24
C TYR A 109 3.12 1.33 -14.47
N PRO A 110 3.27 0.48 -13.43
CA PRO A 110 3.38 -0.95 -13.60
C PRO A 110 2.10 -1.55 -14.19
N ARG A 111 2.25 -2.60 -14.98
CA ARG A 111 1.12 -3.29 -15.61
C ARG A 111 0.28 -4.01 -14.55
N PRO A 112 -1.04 -3.75 -14.40
CA PRO A 112 -1.93 -4.62 -13.65
C PRO A 112 -1.87 -6.09 -14.15
N PRO A 113 -1.94 -7.09 -13.30
CA PRO A 113 -2.27 -7.06 -11.87
C PRO A 113 -1.07 -6.86 -10.93
N ASP A 114 0.02 -6.18 -11.33
CA ASP A 114 1.03 -5.76 -10.37
C ASP A 114 0.38 -4.89 -9.29
N PHE A 115 0.64 -5.18 -8.02
CA PHE A 115 0.03 -4.49 -6.89
C PHE A 115 0.14 -2.95 -6.97
N THR A 116 1.33 -2.44 -7.33
CA THR A 116 1.55 -0.99 -7.44
C THR A 116 0.81 -0.39 -8.63
N GLY A 117 0.69 -1.16 -9.72
CA GLY A 117 -0.09 -0.76 -10.89
C GLY A 117 -1.58 -0.67 -10.57
N THR A 118 -2.13 -1.67 -9.88
CA THR A 118 -3.52 -1.66 -9.42
C THR A 118 -3.77 -0.53 -8.43
N ALA A 119 -2.87 -0.33 -7.46
CA ALA A 119 -2.96 0.77 -6.50
C ALA A 119 -2.93 2.16 -7.18
N PHE A 120 -2.22 2.31 -8.30
CA PHE A 120 -2.27 3.54 -9.10
C PHE A 120 -3.65 3.75 -9.75
N LEU A 121 -4.32 2.69 -10.22
CA LEU A 121 -5.71 2.78 -10.71
C LEU A 121 -6.67 3.19 -9.59
N GLU A 122 -6.54 2.58 -8.42
CA GLU A 122 -7.35 2.91 -7.23
C GLU A 122 -7.12 4.36 -6.79
N GLN A 123 -5.86 4.83 -6.79
CA GLN A 123 -5.53 6.22 -6.49
C GLN A 123 -6.26 7.20 -7.43
N LEU A 124 -6.21 6.93 -8.73
CA LEU A 124 -6.91 7.75 -9.72
C LEU A 124 -8.43 7.64 -9.56
N LEU A 125 -8.95 6.46 -9.27
CA LEU A 125 -10.38 6.24 -9.04
C LEU A 125 -10.88 7.09 -7.87
N ILE A 126 -10.20 7.08 -6.73
CA ILE A 126 -10.54 7.88 -5.55
C ILE A 126 -10.61 9.37 -5.90
N MET A 127 -9.62 9.86 -6.68
CA MET A 127 -9.50 11.28 -6.97
C MET A 127 -10.41 11.77 -8.10
N LEU A 128 -10.87 10.89 -8.97
CA LEU A 128 -11.65 11.26 -10.15
C LEU A 128 -13.14 10.93 -10.03
N THR A 129 -13.52 10.03 -9.11
CA THR A 129 -14.94 9.67 -8.95
C THR A 129 -15.73 10.82 -8.31
N PRO A 130 -16.94 11.12 -8.83
CA PRO A 130 -17.84 12.04 -8.17
C PRO A 130 -18.56 11.43 -6.94
N ASP A 131 -18.40 10.11 -6.71
CA ASP A 131 -19.10 9.36 -5.67
C ASP A 131 -18.11 8.51 -4.86
N PRO A 132 -17.29 9.13 -3.99
CA PRO A 132 -16.31 8.39 -3.17
C PRO A 132 -16.97 7.47 -2.13
N THR A 133 -18.24 7.67 -1.81
CA THR A 133 -18.95 6.81 -0.85
C THR A 133 -19.21 5.42 -1.40
N ALA A 134 -19.42 5.29 -2.72
CA ALA A 134 -19.58 4.01 -3.39
C ALA A 134 -18.35 3.11 -3.29
N LEU A 135 -17.16 3.70 -3.06
CA LEU A 135 -15.91 2.93 -2.94
C LEU A 135 -15.82 2.09 -1.66
N LYS A 136 -16.67 2.33 -0.68
CA LYS A 136 -16.69 1.60 0.60
C LYS A 136 -17.37 0.23 0.52
N GLU A 137 -18.12 -0.02 -0.55
CA GLU A 137 -18.86 -1.25 -0.79
C GLU A 137 -18.33 -1.96 -2.03
N ALA A 138 -18.54 -3.28 -2.11
CA ALA A 138 -18.23 -4.02 -3.32
C ALA A 138 -19.12 -3.53 -4.48
N PRO A 139 -18.55 -3.23 -5.66
CA PRO A 139 -19.35 -2.75 -6.78
C PRO A 139 -20.21 -3.86 -7.39
N ASP A 140 -21.42 -3.53 -7.78
CA ASP A 140 -22.15 -4.24 -8.85
C ASP A 140 -21.77 -3.64 -10.22
N ASP A 141 -22.19 -4.28 -11.30
CA ASP A 141 -21.85 -3.86 -12.68
C ASP A 141 -22.27 -2.43 -12.98
N ALA A 142 -23.44 -2.00 -12.51
CA ALA A 142 -23.96 -0.66 -12.77
C ALA A 142 -23.18 0.41 -12.00
N THR A 143 -22.87 0.15 -10.73
CA THR A 143 -22.04 1.01 -9.88
C THR A 143 -20.63 1.08 -10.43
N PHE A 144 -20.04 -0.06 -10.80
CA PHE A 144 -18.71 -0.11 -11.39
C PHE A 144 -18.63 0.78 -12.65
N ALA A 145 -19.52 0.57 -13.61
CA ALA A 145 -19.52 1.34 -14.85
C ALA A 145 -19.64 2.86 -14.61
N ARG A 146 -20.54 3.26 -13.72
CA ARG A 146 -20.78 4.69 -13.39
C ARG A 146 -19.60 5.32 -12.68
N VAL A 147 -19.04 4.64 -11.67
CA VAL A 147 -18.00 5.17 -10.79
C VAL A 147 -16.65 5.21 -11.50
N THR A 148 -16.36 4.24 -12.37
CA THR A 148 -15.08 4.16 -13.08
C THR A 148 -15.04 4.94 -14.39
N ALA A 149 -16.16 5.43 -14.90
CA ALA A 149 -16.20 6.15 -16.18
C ALA A 149 -15.18 7.32 -16.25
N PRO A 150 -15.04 8.19 -15.23
CA PRO A 150 -14.02 9.26 -15.25
C PRO A 150 -12.59 8.72 -15.25
N LEU A 151 -12.33 7.60 -14.58
CA LEU A 151 -11.02 6.95 -14.58
C LEU A 151 -10.62 6.51 -15.99
N TRP A 152 -11.50 5.80 -16.68
CA TRP A 152 -11.21 5.34 -18.04
C TRP A 152 -11.03 6.49 -19.03
N GLN A 153 -11.85 7.53 -18.94
CA GLN A 153 -11.67 8.74 -19.74
C GLN A 153 -10.32 9.40 -19.50
N TYR A 154 -9.88 9.44 -18.24
CA TYR A 154 -8.59 9.99 -17.88
C TYR A 154 -7.44 9.12 -18.43
N LEU A 155 -7.51 7.80 -18.31
CA LEU A 155 -6.49 6.88 -18.84
C LEU A 155 -6.42 6.93 -20.37
N ASP A 156 -7.55 7.01 -21.06
CA ASP A 156 -7.60 7.19 -22.52
C ASP A 156 -6.90 8.49 -22.96
N ALA A 157 -7.02 9.54 -22.17
CA ALA A 157 -6.33 10.81 -22.41
C ALA A 157 -4.85 10.76 -22.04
N LEU A 158 -4.45 9.94 -21.06
CA LEU A 158 -3.09 9.84 -20.55
C LEU A 158 -2.20 8.91 -21.40
N HIS A 159 -2.70 7.73 -21.78
CA HIS A 159 -1.94 6.66 -22.41
C HIS A 159 -1.16 7.08 -23.67
N PRO A 160 -1.68 7.92 -24.58
CA PRO A 160 -0.92 8.35 -25.74
C PRO A 160 0.39 9.07 -25.43
N TYR A 161 0.54 9.61 -24.21
CA TYR A 161 1.73 10.33 -23.75
C TYR A 161 2.65 9.51 -22.84
N LEU A 162 2.22 8.29 -22.50
CA LEU A 162 3.03 7.40 -21.66
C LEU A 162 4.23 6.81 -22.42
N TRP A 163 5.14 6.23 -21.68
CA TRP A 163 6.22 5.41 -22.20
C TRP A 163 5.68 4.39 -23.21
N ARG A 164 6.31 4.30 -24.37
CA ARG A 164 5.84 3.48 -25.51
C ARG A 164 4.40 3.74 -25.93
N GLU A 165 3.94 4.99 -25.76
CA GLU A 165 2.59 5.40 -26.13
C GLU A 165 1.48 4.60 -25.42
N GLY A 166 1.74 4.10 -24.21
CA GLY A 166 0.79 3.28 -23.45
C GLY A 166 0.46 1.92 -24.09
N LYS A 167 1.28 1.44 -25.03
CA LYS A 167 1.13 0.13 -25.68
C LYS A 167 1.88 -0.98 -24.93
N ASP A 168 2.79 -0.59 -24.04
CA ASP A 168 3.58 -1.48 -23.20
C ASP A 168 3.77 -0.84 -21.82
N PHE A 169 3.85 -1.68 -20.79
CA PHE A 169 3.93 -1.25 -19.39
C PHE A 169 5.01 -2.04 -18.66
N PRO A 170 5.78 -1.42 -17.76
CA PRO A 170 6.74 -2.14 -16.94
C PRO A 170 6.05 -3.23 -16.10
N PRO A 171 6.67 -4.41 -15.97
CA PRO A 171 6.06 -5.51 -15.19
C PRO A 171 6.14 -5.31 -13.67
N SER A 172 6.89 -4.32 -13.19
CA SER A 172 7.08 -4.10 -11.75
C SER A 172 7.69 -2.72 -11.44
N PRO A 173 7.57 -2.24 -10.19
CA PRO A 173 8.27 -1.04 -9.70
C PRO A 173 9.79 -1.10 -9.87
N ALA A 174 10.42 -2.27 -9.68
CA ALA A 174 11.86 -2.43 -9.87
C ALA A 174 12.29 -2.13 -11.32
N ARG A 175 11.46 -2.46 -12.31
CA ARG A 175 11.72 -2.08 -13.69
C ARG A 175 11.57 -0.57 -13.90
N MET A 176 10.62 0.06 -13.25
CA MET A 176 10.46 1.52 -13.29
C MET A 176 11.67 2.25 -12.69
N ASP A 177 12.19 1.77 -11.56
CA ASP A 177 13.41 2.32 -10.95
C ASP A 177 14.62 2.25 -11.89
N ALA A 178 14.79 1.12 -12.57
CA ALA A 178 15.85 0.96 -13.56
C ALA A 178 15.70 1.97 -14.74
N LEU A 179 14.47 2.22 -15.18
CA LEU A 179 14.18 3.20 -16.23
C LEU A 179 14.37 4.65 -15.73
N LEU A 180 14.02 4.93 -14.48
CA LEU A 180 14.28 6.22 -13.83
C LEU A 180 15.80 6.47 -13.69
N LYS A 181 16.56 5.47 -13.25
CA LYS A 181 18.03 5.54 -13.16
C LYS A 181 18.66 5.79 -14.52
N ALA A 182 18.15 5.15 -15.56
CA ALA A 182 18.60 5.32 -16.94
C ALA A 182 18.13 6.63 -17.60
N ASN A 183 17.40 7.47 -16.86
CA ASN A 183 16.80 8.72 -17.37
C ASN A 183 15.82 8.54 -18.53
N THR A 184 15.29 7.33 -18.69
CA THR A 184 14.20 7.02 -19.63
C THR A 184 12.86 7.49 -19.09
N LEU A 185 12.62 7.28 -17.80
CA LEU A 185 11.46 7.82 -17.09
C LEU A 185 11.86 9.01 -16.22
N ARG A 186 10.93 9.92 -16.02
CA ARG A 186 11.02 11.02 -15.05
C ARG A 186 10.32 10.72 -13.73
N LEU A 187 9.40 9.76 -13.74
CA LEU A 187 8.66 9.32 -12.58
C LEU A 187 8.75 7.80 -12.43
N SER A 188 8.90 7.32 -11.19
CA SER A 188 8.70 5.95 -10.78
C SER A 188 7.60 5.88 -9.72
N LEU A 189 7.11 4.68 -9.42
CA LEU A 189 6.07 4.41 -8.42
C LEU A 189 6.54 3.32 -7.47
N THR A 190 6.16 3.46 -6.21
CA THR A 190 6.41 2.48 -5.16
C THR A 190 5.27 2.52 -4.14
N PHE A 191 5.13 1.48 -3.33
CA PHE A 191 4.22 1.48 -2.18
C PHE A 191 4.97 1.61 -0.83
N ASN A 192 6.26 1.98 -0.88
CA ASN A 192 7.06 2.27 0.30
C ASN A 192 7.58 3.72 0.24
N PRO A 193 7.12 4.63 1.10
CA PRO A 193 7.55 6.02 1.11
C PRO A 193 9.06 6.23 1.32
N ALA A 194 9.73 5.30 2.02
CA ALA A 194 11.17 5.36 2.26
C ALA A 194 12.01 4.78 1.11
N HIS A 195 11.39 4.24 0.06
CA HIS A 195 12.09 3.52 -1.01
C HIS A 195 13.15 4.37 -1.73
N ALA A 196 12.86 5.64 -2.02
CA ALA A 196 13.84 6.53 -2.64
C ALA A 196 15.11 6.66 -1.78
N GLN A 197 14.95 6.84 -0.46
CA GLN A 197 16.08 6.96 0.47
C GLN A 197 16.90 5.67 0.55
N GLN A 198 16.23 4.51 0.58
CA GLN A 198 16.89 3.21 0.57
C GLN A 198 17.71 3.01 -0.71
N LYS A 199 17.13 3.35 -1.87
CA LYS A 199 17.78 3.20 -3.16
C LYS A 199 18.92 4.20 -3.37
N ILE A 200 18.87 5.37 -2.75
CA ILE A 200 20.00 6.31 -2.69
C ILE A 200 21.12 5.71 -1.82
N ALA A 201 20.78 5.20 -0.65
CA ALA A 201 21.76 4.61 0.28
C ALA A 201 22.47 3.39 -0.31
N SER A 202 21.79 2.56 -1.12
CA SER A 202 22.37 1.42 -1.84
C SER A 202 23.10 1.80 -3.15
N GLY A 203 23.03 3.06 -3.60
CA GLY A 203 23.57 3.49 -4.88
C GLY A 203 22.76 3.07 -6.11
N ASP A 204 21.56 2.55 -5.90
CA ASP A 204 20.66 2.14 -6.99
C ASP A 204 19.96 3.33 -7.67
N LEU A 205 19.71 4.42 -6.92
CA LEU A 205 19.20 5.66 -7.45
C LEU A 205 20.16 6.82 -7.17
N PRO A 206 20.16 7.87 -8.01
CA PRO A 206 20.95 9.08 -7.78
C PRO A 206 20.54 9.80 -6.50
N ALA A 207 21.49 10.52 -5.87
CA ALA A 207 21.24 11.33 -4.67
C ALA A 207 20.20 12.47 -4.88
N SER A 208 19.95 12.85 -6.13
CA SER A 208 18.91 13.81 -6.50
C SER A 208 17.48 13.23 -6.44
N SER A 209 17.32 11.93 -6.19
CA SER A 209 16.00 11.27 -6.11
C SER A 209 15.25 11.69 -4.85
N TYR A 210 13.93 11.78 -4.95
CA TYR A 210 13.05 12.12 -3.83
C TYR A 210 11.67 11.50 -4.01
N SER A 211 10.97 11.30 -2.89
CA SER A 211 9.58 10.86 -2.86
C SER A 211 8.63 12.04 -2.88
N PHE A 212 7.46 11.88 -3.51
CA PHE A 212 6.37 12.85 -3.49
C PHE A 212 5.03 12.14 -3.75
N GLY A 213 3.93 12.87 -3.58
CA GLY A 213 2.59 12.40 -3.88
C GLY A 213 1.64 13.51 -4.30
N PHE A 214 0.39 13.15 -4.57
CA PHE A 214 -0.64 14.14 -4.82
C PHE A 214 -0.99 14.89 -3.54
N ARG A 215 -1.24 16.18 -3.66
CA ARG A 215 -1.43 17.08 -2.51
C ARG A 215 -2.61 16.69 -1.63
N GLU A 216 -3.69 16.21 -2.22
CA GLU A 216 -4.93 15.84 -1.51
C GLU A 216 -4.79 14.54 -0.73
N GLY A 217 -3.78 13.71 -1.05
CA GLY A 217 -3.47 12.47 -0.39
C GLY A 217 -3.07 11.37 -1.34
N MET A 218 -2.47 10.33 -0.78
CA MET A 218 -2.09 9.11 -1.49
C MET A 218 -2.63 7.90 -0.76
N ILE A 219 -3.13 6.94 -1.53
CA ILE A 219 -3.63 5.67 -0.99
C ILE A 219 -2.56 5.00 -0.15
N GLY A 220 -2.96 4.48 1.00
CA GLY A 220 -2.07 3.77 1.89
C GLY A 220 -2.81 2.78 2.76
N ASN A 221 -2.08 1.82 3.29
CA ASN A 221 -2.61 0.80 4.16
C ASN A 221 -1.67 0.51 5.33
N VAL A 222 -2.16 -0.33 6.21
CA VAL A 222 -1.39 -0.92 7.30
C VAL A 222 -1.19 -2.40 6.98
N HIS A 223 0.00 -2.91 7.26
CA HIS A 223 0.24 -4.35 7.25
C HIS A 223 -0.02 -4.89 8.64
N PHE A 224 -0.56 -6.10 8.71
CA PHE A 224 -0.97 -6.70 9.96
C PHE A 224 -0.33 -8.06 10.17
N VAL A 225 -0.34 -8.49 11.44
CA VAL A 225 -0.15 -9.89 11.81
C VAL A 225 -1.40 -10.40 12.50
N THR A 226 -1.78 -11.64 12.20
CA THR A 226 -2.99 -12.28 12.73
C THR A 226 -2.70 -13.68 13.25
N ILE A 227 -3.58 -14.19 14.13
CA ILE A 227 -3.49 -15.50 14.78
C ILE A 227 -4.63 -16.38 14.26
N PRO A 228 -4.34 -17.52 13.61
CA PRO A 228 -5.39 -18.47 13.21
C PRO A 228 -6.22 -18.98 14.40
N ALA A 229 -7.49 -19.27 14.15
CA ALA A 229 -8.40 -19.80 15.17
C ALA A 229 -7.89 -21.10 15.77
N ASN A 230 -7.23 -21.95 14.96
CA ASN A 230 -6.69 -23.25 15.38
C ASN A 230 -5.21 -23.22 15.80
N ALA A 231 -4.63 -22.03 15.98
CA ALA A 231 -3.21 -21.88 16.35
C ALA A 231 -2.83 -22.75 17.57
N ASN A 232 -1.68 -23.40 17.50
CA ASN A 232 -1.19 -24.28 18.56
C ASN A 232 -0.56 -23.49 19.73
N ALA A 233 0.12 -22.39 19.42
CA ALA A 233 0.86 -21.58 20.38
C ALA A 233 0.38 -20.11 20.42
N SER A 234 -0.92 -19.88 20.55
CA SER A 234 -1.55 -18.54 20.54
C SER A 234 -0.93 -17.58 21.56
N ALA A 235 -0.57 -18.07 22.75
CA ALA A 235 0.08 -17.25 23.79
C ALA A 235 1.45 -16.74 23.33
N ALA A 236 2.26 -17.60 22.72
CA ALA A 236 3.55 -17.21 22.15
C ALA A 236 3.37 -16.27 20.94
N ALA A 237 2.38 -16.51 20.10
CA ALA A 237 2.05 -15.62 18.98
C ALA A 237 1.72 -14.20 19.45
N LYS A 238 0.95 -14.04 20.54
CA LYS A 238 0.67 -12.74 21.17
C LYS A 238 1.92 -12.05 21.72
N VAL A 239 2.86 -12.82 22.30
CA VAL A 239 4.14 -12.27 22.74
C VAL A 239 4.95 -11.72 21.57
N VAL A 240 5.01 -12.47 20.46
CA VAL A 240 5.67 -12.00 19.24
C VAL A 240 4.97 -10.76 18.67
N ALA A 241 3.64 -10.76 18.55
CA ALA A 241 2.88 -9.61 18.07
C ALA A 241 3.11 -8.37 18.95
N ASN A 242 3.12 -8.53 20.28
CA ASN A 242 3.44 -7.44 21.20
C ASN A 242 4.87 -6.92 21.03
N PHE A 243 5.86 -7.82 20.81
CA PHE A 243 7.23 -7.40 20.48
C PHE A 243 7.29 -6.59 19.20
N LEU A 244 6.58 -7.00 18.16
CA LEU A 244 6.51 -6.28 16.87
C LEU A 244 5.96 -4.85 17.03
N LEU A 245 5.09 -4.61 18.01
CA LEU A 245 4.57 -3.28 18.38
C LEU A 245 5.50 -2.52 19.36
N SER A 246 6.60 -3.13 19.82
CA SER A 246 7.49 -2.42 20.75
C SER A 246 8.18 -1.24 20.06
N PRO A 247 8.45 -0.14 20.79
CA PRO A 247 9.21 0.97 20.25
C PRO A 247 10.55 0.54 19.64
N ASP A 248 11.28 -0.37 20.27
CA ASP A 248 12.59 -0.84 19.77
C ASP A 248 12.48 -1.56 18.43
N ALA A 249 11.49 -2.47 18.29
CA ALA A 249 11.26 -3.18 17.03
C ALA A 249 10.84 -2.22 15.92
N GLN A 250 9.94 -1.29 16.22
CA GLN A 250 9.41 -0.32 15.26
C GLN A 250 10.48 0.69 14.84
N LEU A 251 11.29 1.19 15.77
CA LEU A 251 12.42 2.06 15.45
C LEU A 251 13.45 1.36 14.57
N ARG A 252 13.80 0.11 14.89
CA ARG A 252 14.74 -0.66 14.07
C ARG A 252 14.19 -0.91 12.67
N LYS A 253 12.90 -1.24 12.56
CA LYS A 253 12.23 -1.47 11.29
C LYS A 253 12.17 -0.20 10.42
N ALA A 254 11.91 0.96 11.02
CA ALA A 254 11.84 2.24 10.34
C ALA A 254 13.21 2.76 9.86
N ASP A 255 14.32 2.19 10.31
CA ASP A 255 15.66 2.59 9.90
C ASP A 255 15.90 2.23 8.42
N PRO A 256 16.14 3.21 7.52
CA PRO A 256 16.41 2.94 6.11
C PRO A 256 17.62 2.03 5.86
N ALA A 257 18.60 2.01 6.78
CA ALA A 257 19.75 1.12 6.69
C ALA A 257 19.43 -0.33 7.06
N VAL A 258 18.28 -0.58 7.69
CA VAL A 258 17.85 -1.93 8.10
C VAL A 258 16.71 -2.41 7.20
N TRP A 259 15.60 -1.69 7.19
CA TRP A 259 14.42 -2.00 6.37
C TRP A 259 13.77 -0.75 5.79
N GLY A 260 13.54 0.31 6.60
CA GLY A 260 12.86 1.54 6.17
C GLY A 260 11.36 1.37 5.98
N ASP A 261 10.76 0.36 6.62
CA ASP A 261 9.31 0.19 6.60
C ASP A 261 8.66 1.14 7.63
N PRO A 262 7.67 1.96 7.23
CA PRO A 262 7.07 2.94 8.11
C PRO A 262 6.50 2.34 9.40
N SER A 263 6.67 3.07 10.50
CA SER A 263 6.16 2.67 11.82
C SER A 263 4.64 2.90 11.90
N VAL A 264 3.99 2.05 12.70
CA VAL A 264 2.57 2.21 13.09
C VAL A 264 2.41 2.88 14.45
N LEU A 265 3.51 3.39 15.04
CA LEU A 265 3.46 4.05 16.35
C LEU A 265 3.27 5.56 16.20
N ASP A 266 2.50 6.13 17.11
CA ASP A 266 2.35 7.55 17.29
C ASP A 266 3.60 8.12 18.00
N PRO A 267 4.40 8.97 17.35
CA PRO A 267 5.59 9.55 17.96
C PRO A 267 5.28 10.27 19.28
N GLN A 268 4.08 10.86 19.43
CA GLN A 268 3.71 11.60 20.63
C GLN A 268 3.51 10.71 21.87
N LYS A 269 3.28 9.42 21.65
CA LYS A 269 3.14 8.43 22.73
C LYS A 269 4.47 7.82 23.17
N LEU A 270 5.57 8.14 22.48
CA LEU A 270 6.90 7.62 22.77
C LEU A 270 7.69 8.54 23.74
N PRO A 271 8.63 7.97 24.53
CA PRO A 271 9.62 8.77 25.25
C PRO A 271 10.42 9.68 24.30
N ASP A 272 10.90 10.84 24.80
CA ASP A 272 11.49 11.89 23.96
C ASP A 272 12.60 11.40 23.03
N GLY A 273 13.60 10.67 23.49
CA GLY A 273 14.68 10.18 22.63
C GLY A 273 14.22 9.19 21.54
N GLN A 274 13.21 8.38 21.82
CA GLN A 274 12.62 7.47 20.85
C GLN A 274 11.71 8.23 19.86
N ARG A 275 11.00 9.26 20.34
CA ARG A 275 10.19 10.16 19.53
C ARG A 275 11.05 10.84 18.44
N GLU A 276 12.12 11.50 18.86
CA GLU A 276 13.03 12.20 17.94
C GLU A 276 13.64 11.24 16.91
N THR A 277 14.04 10.05 17.35
CA THR A 277 14.58 9.02 16.47
C THR A 277 13.55 8.57 15.45
N LEU A 278 12.29 8.30 15.84
CA LEU A 278 11.25 7.88 14.93
C LEU A 278 10.93 9.00 13.93
N GLN A 279 10.76 10.23 14.40
CA GLN A 279 10.49 11.38 13.53
C GLN A 279 11.60 11.61 12.50
N SER A 280 12.86 11.41 12.86
CA SER A 280 13.98 11.54 11.92
C SER A 280 14.01 10.45 10.83
N ARG A 281 13.37 9.31 11.08
CA ARG A 281 13.26 8.17 10.15
C ARG A 281 11.99 8.20 9.31
N MET A 282 11.01 8.99 9.69
CA MET A 282 9.81 9.17 8.89
C MET A 282 10.15 10.00 7.65
N PRO A 283 9.66 9.60 6.47
CA PRO A 283 9.77 10.44 5.28
C PRO A 283 9.12 11.81 5.54
N GLN A 284 9.83 12.88 5.18
CA GLN A 284 9.31 14.24 5.33
C GLN A 284 8.39 14.58 4.15
N ASP A 285 7.43 15.44 4.38
CA ASP A 285 6.55 16.02 3.34
C ASP A 285 5.68 14.98 2.61
N LEU A 286 5.32 13.87 3.26
CA LEU A 286 4.35 12.94 2.70
C LEU A 286 2.93 13.55 2.72
N PRO A 287 2.14 13.33 1.66
CA PRO A 287 0.73 13.71 1.64
C PRO A 287 -0.09 12.89 2.65
N PRO A 288 -1.31 13.35 2.99
CA PRO A 288 -2.22 12.57 3.81
C PRO A 288 -2.44 11.15 3.27
N VAL A 289 -2.67 10.19 4.16
CA VAL A 289 -3.02 8.81 3.78
C VAL A 289 -4.51 8.76 3.43
N LEU A 290 -4.83 8.25 2.24
CA LEU A 290 -6.19 7.92 1.82
C LEU A 290 -6.45 6.44 2.03
N ALA A 291 -7.64 6.10 2.51
CA ALA A 291 -8.06 4.71 2.65
C ALA A 291 -8.22 4.02 1.29
N GLU A 292 -7.88 2.75 1.23
CA GLU A 292 -8.12 1.90 0.06
C GLU A 292 -9.63 1.69 -0.15
N PRO A 293 -10.09 1.58 -1.41
CA PRO A 293 -11.44 1.13 -1.71
C PRO A 293 -11.70 -0.28 -1.16
N HIS A 294 -12.97 -0.66 -1.07
CA HIS A 294 -13.34 -2.04 -0.73
C HIS A 294 -12.66 -3.02 -1.70
N ALA A 295 -12.14 -4.14 -1.18
CA ALA A 295 -11.36 -5.13 -1.95
C ALA A 295 -12.06 -5.66 -3.22
N GLY A 296 -13.38 -5.56 -3.30
CA GLY A 296 -14.14 -5.90 -4.51
C GLY A 296 -13.82 -5.07 -5.74
N TRP A 297 -13.25 -3.87 -5.56
CA TRP A 297 -12.83 -3.01 -6.69
C TRP A 297 -11.56 -3.51 -7.37
N VAL A 298 -10.65 -4.13 -6.62
CA VAL A 298 -9.34 -4.59 -7.13
C VAL A 298 -9.50 -5.46 -8.37
N ASN A 299 -10.16 -6.61 -8.23
CA ASN A 299 -10.35 -7.57 -9.31
C ASN A 299 -11.11 -6.97 -10.50
N ALA A 300 -12.14 -6.17 -10.24
CA ALA A 300 -12.94 -5.54 -11.28
C ALA A 300 -12.11 -4.53 -12.09
N LEU A 301 -11.28 -3.71 -11.43
CA LEU A 301 -10.39 -2.76 -12.09
C LEU A 301 -9.33 -3.47 -12.94
N GLU A 302 -8.72 -4.53 -12.42
CA GLU A 302 -7.72 -5.30 -13.14
C GLU A 302 -8.27 -5.97 -14.40
N GLN A 303 -9.45 -6.59 -14.29
CA GLN A 303 -10.12 -7.23 -15.43
C GLN A 303 -10.48 -6.22 -16.51
N GLU A 304 -11.08 -5.08 -16.13
CA GLU A 304 -11.47 -4.05 -17.09
C GLU A 304 -10.24 -3.36 -17.71
N TRP A 305 -9.17 -3.15 -16.94
CA TRP A 305 -7.91 -2.63 -17.46
C TRP A 305 -7.30 -3.59 -18.50
N LEU A 306 -7.26 -4.88 -18.20
CA LEU A 306 -6.75 -5.90 -19.13
C LEU A 306 -7.62 -6.00 -20.41
N HIS A 307 -8.93 -5.85 -20.27
CA HIS A 307 -9.85 -5.82 -21.39
C HIS A 307 -9.61 -4.61 -22.31
N ARG A 308 -9.36 -3.41 -21.74
CA ARG A 308 -9.17 -2.16 -22.51
C ARG A 308 -7.79 -2.01 -23.10
N TYR A 309 -6.76 -2.35 -22.33
CA TYR A 309 -5.37 -2.00 -22.60
C TYR A 309 -4.42 -3.20 -22.60
N GLY A 310 -4.87 -4.36 -22.22
CA GLY A 310 -4.07 -5.58 -22.32
C GLY A 310 -3.74 -5.85 -23.77
N THR A 311 -2.45 -6.00 -24.10
CA THR A 311 -2.04 -6.42 -25.46
C THR A 311 -2.62 -7.81 -25.74
N HIS A 312 -3.45 -7.89 -26.75
CA HIS A 312 -3.97 -9.12 -27.32
C HIS A 312 -2.86 -9.85 -28.09
#